data_759daaaa97b2efc10dde773f8ca0bfda
#
_entry.id   759daaaa97b2efc10dde773f8ca0bfda
#
_cell.length_a   1.000
_cell.length_b   1.000
_cell.length_c   1.000
_cell.angle_alpha   90.00
_cell.angle_beta   90.00
_cell.angle_gamma   90.00
#
_symmetry.space_group_name_H-M   'P 1'
#
loop_
_entity.id
_entity.type
_entity.pdbx_description
1 polymer ?
#
loop_
_entity_poly.entity_id
_entity_poly.type
_entity_poly.pdbx_seq_one_letter_code
_entity_poly.pdbx_strand_id
1 'polypeptide(L)'
;MIDEILAYNRAFVTNKGYKPYTTSKYPDRKLAIVTCMDTRLIELLPAALGIKNGDAKIIKNAGGVIVHPFGSAVRSLLIAIYELNVEEIMIIGHTDCGVGSIDIEAMLKKMEKRGISETVIRDLGYCGIDFNKWLGGFD
;
A
#
# COMPACT_ATOMS: atom_id res chain seq x y z
N MET A 1 1.96 3.80 -22.68
CA MET A 1 2.46 3.76 -21.29
C MET A 1 2.59 2.32 -20.75
N ILE A 2 1.51 1.54 -20.62
CA ILE A 2 1.63 0.12 -20.14
C ILE A 2 2.50 -0.71 -21.07
N ASP A 3 2.31 -0.62 -22.37
CA ASP A 3 3.10 -1.37 -23.37
C ASP A 3 4.60 -1.02 -23.34
N GLU A 4 4.94 0.22 -23.05
CA GLU A 4 6.33 0.67 -22.85
C GLU A 4 6.95 0.02 -21.61
N ILE A 5 6.21 -0.02 -20.51
CA ILE A 5 6.64 -0.69 -19.27
C ILE A 5 6.86 -2.18 -19.53
N LEU A 6 5.95 -2.84 -20.24
CA LEU A 6 6.06 -4.26 -20.57
C LEU A 6 7.24 -4.54 -21.51
N ALA A 7 7.51 -3.64 -22.47
CA ALA A 7 8.67 -3.76 -23.36
C ALA A 7 9.98 -3.63 -22.57
N TYR A 8 10.06 -2.64 -21.69
CA TYR A 8 11.22 -2.47 -20.79
C TYR A 8 11.43 -3.70 -19.90
N ASN A 9 10.35 -4.23 -19.32
CA ASN A 9 10.42 -5.42 -18.48
C ASN A 9 10.94 -6.65 -19.24
N ARG A 10 10.48 -6.89 -20.48
CA ARG A 10 11.01 -7.98 -21.31
C ARG A 10 12.51 -7.86 -21.52
N ALA A 11 12.99 -6.66 -21.85
CA ALA A 11 14.43 -6.42 -22.03
C ALA A 11 15.19 -6.62 -20.71
N PHE A 12 14.67 -6.10 -19.59
CA PHE A 12 15.25 -6.26 -18.26
C PHE A 12 15.42 -7.74 -17.86
N VAL A 13 14.39 -8.57 -18.10
CA VAL A 13 14.43 -10.00 -17.82
C VAL A 13 15.41 -10.72 -18.74
N THR A 14 15.36 -10.45 -20.06
CA THR A 14 16.27 -11.04 -21.06
C THR A 14 17.73 -10.76 -20.73
N ASN A 15 18.04 -9.54 -20.32
CA ASN A 15 19.39 -9.09 -19.95
C ASN A 15 19.76 -9.47 -18.51
N LYS A 16 18.89 -10.22 -17.79
CA LYS A 16 19.10 -10.63 -16.40
C LYS A 16 19.34 -9.45 -15.44
N GLY A 17 18.72 -8.30 -15.69
CA GLY A 17 18.84 -7.08 -14.88
C GLY A 17 18.38 -7.27 -13.44
N TYR A 18 17.64 -8.32 -13.14
CA TYR A 18 17.18 -8.68 -11.78
C TYR A 18 18.29 -9.23 -10.86
N LYS A 19 19.43 -9.68 -11.41
CA LYS A 19 20.49 -10.31 -10.61
C LYS A 19 20.97 -9.48 -9.41
N PRO A 20 21.19 -8.16 -9.52
CA PRO A 20 21.60 -7.33 -8.38
C PRO A 20 20.55 -7.25 -7.24
N TYR A 21 19.29 -7.62 -7.54
CA TYR A 21 18.15 -7.55 -6.60
C TYR A 21 17.82 -8.90 -5.97
N THR A 22 18.60 -9.95 -6.27
CA THR A 22 18.33 -11.29 -5.76
C THR A 22 18.59 -11.35 -4.25
N THR A 23 17.58 -11.78 -3.50
CA THR A 23 17.66 -11.96 -2.05
C THR A 23 16.70 -13.09 -1.62
N SER A 24 16.64 -13.38 -0.33
CA SER A 24 15.74 -14.40 0.21
C SER A 24 14.32 -13.86 0.43
N LYS A 25 13.37 -14.75 0.70
CA LYS A 25 12.01 -14.36 1.10
C LYS A 25 11.93 -13.85 2.54
N TYR A 26 12.96 -14.10 3.35
CA TYR A 26 13.03 -13.66 4.74
C TYR A 26 13.70 -12.29 4.82
N PRO A 27 13.17 -11.34 5.59
CA PRO A 27 13.79 -10.02 5.74
C PRO A 27 15.05 -10.12 6.62
N ASP A 28 16.17 -9.61 6.13
CA ASP A 28 17.46 -9.67 6.83
C ASP A 28 17.44 -8.99 8.20
N ARG A 29 16.64 -7.93 8.35
CA ARG A 29 16.45 -7.21 9.62
C ARG A 29 15.25 -7.69 10.45
N LYS A 30 14.57 -8.76 10.03
CA LYS A 30 13.36 -9.28 10.70
C LYS A 30 12.28 -8.24 10.94
N LEU A 31 12.20 -7.24 10.06
CA LEU A 31 11.37 -6.04 10.18
C LEU A 31 10.25 -6.05 9.15
N ALA A 32 9.04 -5.63 9.56
CA ALA A 32 7.97 -5.23 8.68
C ALA A 32 7.64 -3.74 8.88
N ILE A 33 7.39 -3.06 7.77
CA ILE A 33 7.02 -1.63 7.76
C ILE A 33 5.66 -1.50 7.11
N VAL A 34 4.71 -0.85 7.79
CA VAL A 34 3.45 -0.38 7.22
C VAL A 34 3.59 1.10 6.94
N THR A 35 3.34 1.52 5.70
CA THR A 35 3.50 2.92 5.31
C THR A 35 2.52 3.32 4.19
N CYS A 36 2.47 4.62 3.89
CA CYS A 36 1.62 5.15 2.84
C CYS A 36 2.07 4.70 1.44
N MET A 37 1.08 4.56 0.54
CA MET A 37 1.31 4.31 -0.88
C MET A 37 1.77 5.56 -1.66
N ASP A 38 2.00 6.68 -1.00
CA ASP A 38 2.45 7.93 -1.61
C ASP A 38 3.67 7.70 -2.51
N THR A 39 3.62 8.25 -3.72
CA THR A 39 4.65 8.05 -4.73
C THR A 39 6.02 8.59 -4.31
N ARG A 40 6.04 9.61 -3.45
CA ARG A 40 7.27 10.22 -2.90
C ARG A 40 8.05 9.25 -2.01
N LEU A 41 7.38 8.23 -1.45
CA LEU A 41 7.98 7.30 -0.47
C LEU A 41 8.59 6.04 -1.10
N ILE A 42 8.57 5.89 -2.42
CA ILE A 42 9.09 4.66 -3.08
C ILE A 42 10.59 4.53 -2.85
N GLU A 43 11.35 5.58 -3.07
CA GLU A 43 12.81 5.60 -2.85
C GLU A 43 13.19 6.33 -1.57
N LEU A 44 12.48 7.42 -1.24
CA LEU A 44 12.79 8.26 -0.08
C LEU A 44 12.74 7.48 1.23
N LEU A 45 11.71 6.66 1.45
CA LEU A 45 11.56 5.96 2.72
C LEU A 45 12.69 4.94 2.99
N PRO A 46 13.01 4.02 2.06
CA PRO A 46 14.15 3.13 2.24
C PRO A 46 15.46 3.88 2.45
N ALA A 47 15.71 4.95 1.69
CA ALA A 47 16.93 5.75 1.82
C ALA A 47 17.02 6.44 3.19
N ALA A 48 15.91 7.02 3.66
CA ALA A 48 15.86 7.70 4.96
C ALA A 48 16.08 6.74 6.15
N LEU A 49 15.68 5.47 6.00
CA LEU A 49 15.84 4.44 7.02
C LEU A 49 17.17 3.66 6.89
N GLY A 50 17.94 3.90 5.85
CA GLY A 50 19.15 3.12 5.58
C GLY A 50 18.85 1.63 5.31
N ILE A 51 17.73 1.34 4.68
CA ILE A 51 17.34 -0.03 4.30
C ILE A 51 17.43 -0.22 2.78
N LYS A 52 17.68 -1.45 2.38
CA LYS A 52 17.81 -1.84 0.99
C LYS A 52 16.93 -3.06 0.67
N ASN A 53 16.94 -3.47 -0.57
CA ASN A 53 16.21 -4.67 -1.02
C ASN A 53 16.64 -5.90 -0.20
N GLY A 54 15.67 -6.60 0.39
CA GLY A 54 15.89 -7.76 1.27
C GLY A 54 15.86 -7.46 2.76
N ASP A 55 16.06 -6.20 3.19
CA ASP A 55 16.16 -5.86 4.61
C ASP A 55 14.83 -5.97 5.37
N ALA A 56 13.72 -5.59 4.76
CA ALA A 56 12.42 -5.51 5.43
C ALA A 56 11.25 -5.89 4.52
N LYS A 57 10.13 -6.30 5.12
CA LYS A 57 8.83 -6.39 4.45
C LYS A 57 8.19 -5.00 4.44
N ILE A 58 7.80 -4.50 3.26
CA ILE A 58 7.14 -3.18 3.16
C ILE A 58 5.71 -3.39 2.68
N ILE A 59 4.75 -2.99 3.52
CA ILE A 59 3.32 -3.04 3.26
C ILE A 59 2.86 -1.60 3.02
N LYS A 60 2.30 -1.34 1.85
CA LYS A 60 1.81 0.00 1.48
C LYS A 60 0.30 -0.01 1.28
N ASN A 61 -0.37 0.97 1.87
CA ASN A 61 -1.78 1.22 1.65
C ASN A 61 -2.09 2.72 1.65
N ALA A 62 -3.34 3.08 1.41
CA ALA A 62 -3.77 4.48 1.51
C ALA A 62 -3.63 4.98 2.95
N GLY A 63 -2.74 5.94 3.15
CA GLY A 63 -2.47 6.56 4.46
C GLY A 63 -1.46 5.84 5.36
N GLY A 64 -1.05 4.62 5.05
CA GLY A 64 -0.16 3.85 5.94
C GLY A 64 -0.83 3.45 7.26
N VAL A 65 -2.14 3.21 7.25
CA VAL A 65 -2.97 2.97 8.44
C VAL A 65 -3.57 1.57 8.46
N ILE A 66 -3.95 1.10 9.64
CA ILE A 66 -4.67 -0.15 9.85
C ILE A 66 -6.08 0.19 10.33
N VAL A 67 -7.04 0.16 9.40
CA VAL A 67 -8.42 0.59 9.65
C VAL A 67 -9.42 -0.56 9.85
N HIS A 68 -8.98 -1.80 9.61
CA HIS A 68 -9.86 -2.96 9.72
C HIS A 68 -9.12 -4.16 10.32
N PRO A 69 -9.68 -4.84 11.36
CA PRO A 69 -9.00 -5.93 12.07
C PRO A 69 -8.74 -7.17 11.20
N PHE A 70 -9.53 -7.36 10.13
CA PHE A 70 -9.35 -8.46 9.17
C PHE A 70 -8.99 -7.96 7.76
N GLY A 71 -8.46 -6.73 7.66
CA GLY A 71 -8.02 -6.13 6.40
C GLY A 71 -6.71 -6.74 5.90
N SER A 72 -6.35 -6.39 4.65
CA SER A 72 -5.17 -6.92 3.98
C SER A 72 -3.85 -6.55 4.68
N ALA A 73 -3.78 -5.40 5.34
CA ALA A 73 -2.60 -4.99 6.11
C ALA A 73 -2.36 -5.93 7.29
N VAL A 74 -3.40 -6.21 8.10
CA VAL A 74 -3.31 -7.15 9.23
C VAL A 74 -2.97 -8.56 8.74
N ARG A 75 -3.63 -9.04 7.69
CA ARG A 75 -3.31 -10.34 7.09
C ARG A 75 -1.83 -10.42 6.67
N SER A 76 -1.31 -9.37 6.05
CA SER A 76 0.09 -9.32 5.61
C SER A 76 1.06 -9.33 6.79
N LEU A 77 0.74 -8.62 7.88
CA LEU A 77 1.54 -8.62 9.10
C LEU A 77 1.54 -9.99 9.79
N LEU A 78 0.39 -10.67 9.88
CA LEU A 78 0.32 -12.01 10.44
C LEU A 78 1.19 -13.01 9.68
N ILE A 79 1.16 -12.97 8.34
CA ILE A 79 2.02 -13.81 7.50
C ILE A 79 3.49 -13.43 7.69
N ALA A 80 3.80 -12.13 7.77
CA ALA A 80 5.18 -11.67 7.98
C ALA A 80 5.76 -12.17 9.30
N ILE A 81 4.98 -12.13 10.38
CA ILE A 81 5.39 -12.57 11.72
C ILE A 81 5.53 -14.10 11.76
N TYR A 82 4.47 -14.82 11.42
CA TYR A 82 4.41 -16.26 11.69
C TYR A 82 5.06 -17.14 10.62
N GLU A 83 5.16 -16.66 9.37
CA GLU A 83 5.73 -17.43 8.26
C GLU A 83 7.06 -16.88 7.73
N LEU A 84 7.35 -15.59 7.95
CA LEU A 84 8.49 -14.93 7.32
C LEU A 84 9.50 -14.35 8.33
N ASN A 85 9.44 -14.79 9.59
CA ASN A 85 10.38 -14.47 10.65
C ASN A 85 10.51 -12.98 10.98
N VAL A 86 9.46 -12.20 10.84
CA VAL A 86 9.43 -10.81 11.32
C VAL A 86 9.27 -10.79 12.83
N GLU A 87 10.09 -10.00 13.50
CA GLU A 87 10.08 -9.82 14.96
C GLU A 87 9.66 -8.41 15.36
N GLU A 88 9.88 -7.41 14.51
CA GLU A 88 9.57 -6.01 14.79
C GLU A 88 8.69 -5.40 13.69
N ILE A 89 7.81 -4.47 14.09
CA ILE A 89 6.92 -3.75 13.18
C ILE A 89 7.10 -2.25 13.39
N MET A 90 7.24 -1.51 12.29
CA MET A 90 7.17 -0.05 12.27
C MET A 90 5.94 0.40 11.49
N ILE A 91 5.21 1.37 12.01
CA ILE A 91 4.13 2.07 11.30
C ILE A 91 4.61 3.49 11.05
N ILE A 92 4.75 3.87 9.78
CA ILE A 92 5.38 5.12 9.37
C ILE A 92 4.42 5.94 8.53
N GLY A 93 3.98 7.06 9.11
CA GLY A 93 3.25 8.11 8.41
C GLY A 93 4.22 9.12 7.75
N HIS A 94 3.64 10.10 7.05
CA HIS A 94 4.39 11.22 6.47
C HIS A 94 3.54 12.50 6.48
N THR A 95 4.19 13.63 6.38
CA THR A 95 3.52 14.93 6.25
C THR A 95 2.86 15.10 4.89
N ASP A 96 1.85 15.95 4.82
CA ASP A 96 1.11 16.25 3.59
C ASP A 96 0.59 14.98 2.89
N CYS A 97 0.00 14.07 3.67
CA CYS A 97 -0.61 12.86 3.14
C CYS A 97 -1.92 13.17 2.42
N GLY A 98 -2.03 12.73 1.16
CA GLY A 98 -3.25 12.94 0.37
C GLY A 98 -4.49 12.22 0.90
N VAL A 99 -4.32 11.31 1.88
CA VAL A 99 -5.42 10.60 2.55
C VAL A 99 -5.85 11.30 3.84
N GLY A 100 -5.05 12.23 4.38
CA GLY A 100 -5.30 12.89 5.66
C GLY A 100 -6.64 13.63 5.71
N SER A 101 -7.08 14.25 4.61
CA SER A 101 -8.31 15.05 4.56
C SER A 101 -9.14 14.73 3.32
N ILE A 102 -9.64 13.50 3.22
CA ILE A 102 -10.50 13.10 2.10
C ILE A 102 -11.93 13.61 2.34
N ASP A 103 -12.43 14.43 1.40
CA ASP A 103 -13.84 14.77 1.30
C ASP A 103 -14.59 13.63 0.62
N ILE A 104 -15.29 12.83 1.42
CA ILE A 104 -16.01 11.64 0.95
C ILE A 104 -17.16 12.00 0.01
N GLU A 105 -17.90 13.08 0.27
CA GLU A 105 -18.98 13.50 -0.63
C GLU A 105 -18.45 13.89 -2.00
N ALA A 106 -17.36 14.68 -2.03
CA ALA A 106 -16.71 15.04 -3.29
C ALA A 106 -16.15 13.81 -4.01
N MET A 107 -15.63 12.82 -3.28
CA MET A 107 -15.13 11.57 -3.84
C MET A 107 -16.27 10.76 -4.46
N LEU A 108 -17.38 10.56 -3.78
CA LEU A 108 -18.56 9.84 -4.29
C LEU A 108 -19.10 10.51 -5.56
N LYS A 109 -19.21 11.85 -5.59
CA LYS A 109 -19.58 12.60 -6.80
C LYS A 109 -18.63 12.39 -7.98
N LYS A 110 -17.32 12.23 -7.70
CA LYS A 110 -16.33 11.89 -8.74
C LYS A 110 -16.53 10.47 -9.26
N MET A 111 -16.89 9.52 -8.39
CA MET A 111 -17.20 8.13 -8.78
C MET A 111 -18.40 8.09 -9.70
N GLU A 112 -19.49 8.81 -9.36
CA GLU A 112 -20.68 8.94 -10.21
C GLU A 112 -20.36 9.52 -11.59
N LYS A 113 -19.60 10.60 -11.64
CA LYS A 113 -19.13 11.21 -12.90
C LYS A 113 -18.32 10.27 -13.78
N ARG A 114 -17.68 9.27 -13.19
CA ARG A 114 -16.89 8.25 -13.89
C ARG A 114 -17.66 6.97 -14.19
N GLY A 115 -18.98 6.94 -13.95
CA GLY A 115 -19.88 5.88 -14.36
C GLY A 115 -20.32 4.92 -13.26
N ILE A 116 -19.96 5.16 -12.00
CA ILE A 116 -20.54 4.39 -10.88
C ILE A 116 -21.93 4.98 -10.58
N SER A 117 -22.99 4.18 -10.70
CA SER A 117 -24.32 4.69 -10.45
C SER A 117 -24.58 4.97 -8.97
N GLU A 118 -25.37 6.01 -8.69
CA GLU A 118 -25.85 6.31 -7.33
C GLU A 118 -26.52 5.11 -6.65
N THR A 119 -27.24 4.31 -7.43
CA THR A 119 -27.87 3.06 -6.95
C THR A 119 -26.84 2.10 -6.37
N VAL A 120 -25.71 1.88 -7.05
CA VAL A 120 -24.64 1.00 -6.56
C VAL A 120 -24.06 1.54 -5.25
N ILE A 121 -23.79 2.84 -5.17
CA ILE A 121 -23.25 3.48 -3.94
C ILE A 121 -24.23 3.28 -2.79
N ARG A 122 -25.52 3.53 -3.01
CA ARG A 122 -26.57 3.34 -2.02
C ARG A 122 -26.70 1.87 -1.58
N ASP A 123 -26.68 0.94 -2.52
CA ASP A 123 -26.83 -0.49 -2.25
C ASP A 123 -25.65 -1.02 -1.43
N LEU A 124 -24.43 -0.55 -1.68
CA LEU A 124 -23.27 -0.84 -0.82
C LEU A 124 -23.48 -0.34 0.61
N GLY A 125 -24.08 0.83 0.78
CA GLY A 125 -24.48 1.35 2.10
C GLY A 125 -25.46 0.42 2.81
N TYR A 126 -26.45 -0.10 2.12
CA TYR A 126 -27.39 -1.09 2.67
C TYR A 126 -26.71 -2.41 3.02
N CYS A 127 -25.64 -2.79 2.34
CA CYS A 127 -24.80 -3.94 2.70
C CYS A 127 -23.89 -3.69 3.91
N GLY A 128 -24.00 -2.53 4.55
CA GLY A 128 -23.26 -2.21 5.77
C GLY A 128 -21.93 -1.50 5.54
N ILE A 129 -21.65 -1.03 4.33
CA ILE A 129 -20.44 -0.23 4.05
C ILE A 129 -20.69 1.22 4.48
N ASP A 130 -20.02 1.64 5.53
CA ASP A 130 -19.93 3.03 5.95
C ASP A 130 -18.75 3.69 5.21
N PHE A 131 -19.04 4.47 4.17
CA PHE A 131 -18.02 5.10 3.34
C PHE A 131 -17.15 6.10 4.12
N ASN A 132 -17.74 6.80 5.12
CA ASN A 132 -16.98 7.73 5.94
C ASN A 132 -15.91 7.01 6.77
N LYS A 133 -16.24 5.83 7.32
CA LYS A 133 -15.29 5.02 8.07
C LYS A 133 -14.31 4.27 7.19
N TRP A 134 -14.78 3.80 6.02
CA TRP A 134 -13.96 2.95 5.15
C TRP A 134 -12.99 3.74 4.28
N LEU A 135 -13.42 4.87 3.72
CA LEU A 135 -12.63 5.73 2.83
C LEU A 135 -12.15 7.00 3.52
N GLY A 136 -12.65 7.29 4.72
CA GLY A 136 -12.30 8.49 5.46
C GLY A 136 -10.81 8.56 5.74
N GLY A 137 -10.30 9.78 5.77
CA GLY A 137 -8.95 10.09 6.17
C GLY A 137 -8.74 9.92 7.68
N PHE A 138 -7.62 10.43 8.13
CA PHE A 138 -7.27 10.52 9.55
C PHE A 138 -6.81 11.96 9.84
N ASP A 139 -7.10 12.44 11.04
CA ASP A 139 -6.66 13.75 11.53
C ASP A 139 -5.23 13.69 12.07
#